data_c0d9bffc77e98e9969d1c89e037c556c
#
_entry.id   c0d9bffc77e98e9969d1c89e037c556c
#
_cell.length_a   1.000
_cell.length_b   1.000
_cell.length_c   1.000
_cell.angle_alpha   90.00
_cell.angle_beta   90.00
_cell.angle_gamma   90.00
#
_symmetry.space_group_name_H-M   'P 1'
#
loop_
_entity.id
_entity.type
_entity.pdbx_description
1 polymer ?
#
loop_
_entity_poly.entity_id
_entity_poly.type
_entity_poly.pdbx_seq_one_letter_code
_entity_poly.pdbx_strand_id
1 'polypeptide(L)'
;MKKENLTPSQNIPLKGAWGSITLTNIKKVFRTEEIDTWALREVSLEVKEGEFVAIMGPSGCGKTTLLNIMGLLDTPTEGTYMLNGKDVSQLPERERTNIRRGTIGFVFQSFNLIDDLDVYENVELPLLYMGVPAKERKKRVAEMLDRMAMSHRRKHFPCQLSGGQQQRVAVARAVVSNPKIILADEPTGNLDSKNSKEVMDLLLQLHEQGTTIVMVTHSQHNASFADRIINLFDGQVVEHTEL
;
A
#
# COMPACT_ATOMS: atom_id res chain seq x y z
N MET A 1 -32.47 32.17 28.70
CA MET A 1 -32.06 30.98 27.94
C MET A 1 -30.70 31.22 27.35
N LYS A 2 -29.66 30.70 27.98
CA LYS A 2 -28.24 30.82 27.51
C LYS A 2 -28.00 29.69 26.50
N LYS A 3 -27.55 30.04 25.29
CA LYS A 3 -27.06 29.09 24.30
C LYS A 3 -25.67 28.68 24.74
N GLU A 4 -25.48 27.42 25.13
CA GLU A 4 -24.18 26.81 25.33
C GLU A 4 -23.54 26.59 23.95
N ASN A 5 -22.41 27.27 23.71
CA ASN A 5 -21.55 27.01 22.57
C ASN A 5 -20.78 25.69 22.82
N LEU A 6 -21.13 24.67 22.10
CA LEU A 6 -20.33 23.46 21.99
C LEU A 6 -19.07 23.79 21.16
N THR A 7 -17.93 23.90 21.81
CA THR A 7 -16.61 23.94 21.20
C THR A 7 -16.33 22.59 20.53
N PRO A 8 -15.82 22.58 19.27
CA PRO A 8 -15.34 21.34 18.66
C PRO A 8 -14.09 20.88 19.44
N SER A 9 -14.15 19.67 19.98
CA SER A 9 -12.98 19.01 20.58
C SER A 9 -11.87 18.93 19.53
N GLN A 10 -10.83 19.72 19.73
CA GLN A 10 -9.57 19.59 19.01
C GLN A 10 -8.95 18.26 19.42
N ASN A 11 -9.12 17.24 18.58
CA ASN A 11 -8.28 16.05 18.62
C ASN A 11 -6.87 16.49 18.18
N ILE A 12 -6.03 16.83 19.15
CA ILE A 12 -4.58 16.97 18.96
C ILE A 12 -4.08 15.57 18.66
N PRO A 13 -3.50 15.31 17.47
CA PRO A 13 -2.88 14.02 17.21
C PRO A 13 -1.72 13.85 18.17
N LEU A 14 -1.74 12.76 18.95
CA LEU A 14 -0.61 12.34 19.76
C LEU A 14 0.63 12.30 18.85
N LYS A 15 1.71 12.92 19.30
CA LYS A 15 3.05 12.79 18.69
C LYS A 15 3.45 11.32 18.81
N GLY A 16 3.46 10.61 17.71
CA GLY A 16 3.95 9.23 17.67
C GLY A 16 3.18 8.39 16.65
N ALA A 17 3.92 7.67 15.84
CA ALA A 17 3.47 6.55 15.00
C ALA A 17 2.69 6.91 13.73
N TRP A 18 3.27 7.71 12.84
CA TRP A 18 2.80 7.83 11.46
C TRP A 18 3.24 6.61 10.65
N GLY A 19 2.30 5.76 10.24
CA GLY A 19 2.56 4.55 9.46
C GLY A 19 2.36 3.26 10.24
N SER A 20 1.78 3.31 11.45
CA SER A 20 1.41 2.12 12.21
C SER A 20 0.04 1.57 11.79
N ILE A 21 -0.04 0.24 11.70
CA ILE A 21 -1.25 -0.51 11.37
C ILE A 21 -1.50 -1.50 12.50
N THR A 22 -2.71 -1.51 13.06
CA THR A 22 -3.13 -2.53 14.02
C THR A 22 -4.46 -3.12 13.59
N LEU A 23 -4.48 -4.40 13.33
CA LEU A 23 -5.66 -5.18 12.99
C LEU A 23 -5.99 -6.11 14.15
N THR A 24 -7.26 -6.11 14.58
CA THR A 24 -7.73 -6.95 15.69
C THR A 24 -8.97 -7.72 15.25
N ASN A 25 -8.87 -9.05 15.22
CA ASN A 25 -9.95 -9.98 14.88
C ASN A 25 -10.66 -9.65 13.56
N ILE A 26 -9.89 -9.25 12.55
CA ILE A 26 -10.43 -8.89 11.24
C ILE A 26 -11.03 -10.12 10.56
N LYS A 27 -12.30 -10.00 10.20
CA LYS A 27 -13.02 -10.96 9.36
C LYS A 27 -13.44 -10.30 8.06
N LYS A 28 -13.38 -11.05 6.97
CA LYS A 28 -13.93 -10.63 5.68
C LYS A 28 -14.67 -11.76 5.02
N VAL A 29 -15.97 -11.52 4.77
CA VAL A 29 -16.86 -12.44 4.08
C VAL A 29 -17.37 -11.77 2.82
N PHE A 30 -17.22 -12.45 1.69
CA PHE A 30 -17.89 -12.10 0.44
C PHE A 30 -19.15 -12.94 0.32
N ARG A 31 -20.30 -12.28 0.27
CA ARG A 31 -21.61 -12.91 0.19
C ARG A 31 -22.15 -12.82 -1.22
N THR A 32 -22.51 -13.94 -1.77
CA THR A 32 -23.32 -14.06 -2.99
C THR A 32 -24.69 -14.64 -2.60
N GLU A 33 -25.63 -14.67 -3.55
CA GLU A 33 -26.97 -15.23 -3.27
C GLU A 33 -26.92 -16.72 -2.86
N GLU A 34 -25.86 -17.46 -3.22
CA GLU A 34 -25.75 -18.89 -3.01
C GLU A 34 -24.65 -19.31 -2.02
N ILE A 35 -23.59 -18.48 -1.83
CA ILE A 35 -22.40 -18.93 -1.08
C ILE A 35 -21.79 -17.76 -0.29
N ASP A 36 -21.45 -18.03 0.96
CA ASP A 36 -20.59 -17.17 1.80
C ASP A 36 -19.13 -17.64 1.69
N THR A 37 -18.26 -16.79 1.14
CA THR A 37 -16.83 -17.07 1.04
C THR A 37 -16.07 -16.29 2.10
N TRP A 38 -15.46 -17.00 3.04
CA TRP A 38 -14.63 -16.45 4.09
C TRP A 38 -13.21 -16.20 3.56
N ALA A 39 -12.88 -14.97 3.27
CA ALA A 39 -11.54 -14.59 2.81
C ALA A 39 -10.58 -14.33 3.97
N LEU A 40 -11.06 -13.79 5.10
CA LEU A 40 -10.30 -13.62 6.33
C LEU A 40 -11.11 -14.09 7.54
N ARG A 41 -10.42 -14.77 8.49
CA ARG A 41 -11.00 -15.40 9.67
C ARG A 41 -10.22 -15.02 10.92
N GLU A 42 -10.61 -13.92 11.58
CA GLU A 42 -10.01 -13.44 12.84
C GLU A 42 -8.51 -13.09 12.73
N VAL A 43 -8.13 -12.40 11.65
CA VAL A 43 -6.76 -11.93 11.48
C VAL A 43 -6.46 -10.83 12.47
N SER A 44 -5.43 -11.04 13.32
CA SER A 44 -4.88 -10.02 14.21
C SER A 44 -3.39 -9.87 13.93
N LEU A 45 -2.95 -8.64 13.67
CA LEU A 45 -1.54 -8.33 13.44
C LEU A 45 -1.28 -6.84 13.69
N GLU A 46 -0.03 -6.53 13.97
CA GLU A 46 0.45 -5.17 14.12
C GLU A 46 1.64 -4.96 13.17
N VAL A 47 1.70 -3.79 12.53
CA VAL A 47 2.87 -3.31 11.77
C VAL A 47 3.28 -1.99 12.39
N LYS A 48 4.53 -1.90 12.83
CA LYS A 48 5.08 -0.69 13.46
C LYS A 48 5.49 0.33 12.41
N GLU A 49 5.55 1.59 12.82
CA GLU A 49 6.11 2.65 11.98
C GLU A 49 7.53 2.31 11.55
N GLY A 50 7.80 2.44 10.24
CA GLY A 50 9.09 2.15 9.63
C GLY A 50 9.43 0.66 9.51
N GLU A 51 8.53 -0.27 9.90
CA GLU A 51 8.75 -1.71 9.78
C GLU A 51 8.53 -2.18 8.33
N PHE A 52 9.37 -3.10 7.86
CA PHE A 52 9.14 -3.83 6.62
C PHE A 52 8.61 -5.23 6.95
N VAL A 53 7.35 -5.48 6.64
CA VAL A 53 6.69 -6.78 6.89
C VAL A 53 6.41 -7.48 5.57
N ALA A 54 6.76 -8.75 5.47
CA ALA A 54 6.34 -9.64 4.39
C ALA A 54 5.19 -10.54 4.85
N ILE A 55 4.11 -10.60 4.05
CA ILE A 55 2.99 -11.51 4.25
C ILE A 55 3.10 -12.63 3.21
N MET A 56 3.30 -13.85 3.69
CA MET A 56 3.44 -15.04 2.86
C MET A 56 2.24 -15.98 3.02
N GLY A 57 2.04 -16.85 2.05
CA GLY A 57 1.01 -17.89 2.09
C GLY A 57 0.62 -18.37 0.69
N PRO A 58 -0.10 -19.49 0.59
CA PRO A 58 -0.53 -20.04 -0.68
C PRO A 58 -1.49 -19.12 -1.45
N SER A 59 -1.68 -19.38 -2.75
CA SER A 59 -2.67 -18.64 -3.54
C SER A 59 -4.07 -18.83 -2.95
N GLY A 60 -4.87 -17.76 -2.93
CA GLY A 60 -6.25 -17.80 -2.42
C GLY A 60 -6.38 -17.73 -0.89
N CYS A 61 -5.30 -17.69 -0.11
CA CYS A 61 -5.39 -17.63 1.36
C CYS A 61 -5.81 -16.29 1.96
N GLY A 62 -6.13 -15.27 1.14
CA GLY A 62 -6.64 -13.97 1.61
C GLY A 62 -5.63 -12.82 1.62
N LYS A 63 -4.39 -12.99 1.13
CA LYS A 63 -3.34 -11.95 1.16
C LYS A 63 -3.75 -10.62 0.51
N THR A 64 -4.22 -10.66 -0.73
CA THR A 64 -4.69 -9.47 -1.45
C THR A 64 -5.90 -8.83 -0.76
N THR A 65 -6.82 -9.64 -0.20
CA THR A 65 -7.94 -9.13 0.60
C THR A 65 -7.45 -8.39 1.84
N LEU A 66 -6.49 -8.95 2.56
CA LEU A 66 -5.87 -8.31 3.72
C LEU A 66 -5.19 -7.00 3.33
N LEU A 67 -4.41 -7.01 2.23
CA LEU A 67 -3.74 -5.82 1.71
C LEU A 67 -4.74 -4.72 1.30
N ASN A 68 -5.88 -5.09 0.69
CA ASN A 68 -6.94 -4.16 0.31
C ASN A 68 -7.60 -3.51 1.54
N ILE A 69 -7.80 -4.25 2.63
CA ILE A 69 -8.30 -3.70 3.89
C ILE A 69 -7.27 -2.76 4.49
N MET A 70 -6.00 -3.16 4.61
CA MET A 70 -4.92 -2.29 5.08
C MET A 70 -4.82 -1.00 4.24
N GLY A 71 -5.04 -1.13 2.94
CA GLY A 71 -5.02 -0.03 2.00
C GLY A 71 -6.28 0.81 1.97
N LEU A 72 -7.27 0.52 2.81
CA LEU A 72 -8.57 1.21 2.82
C LEU A 72 -9.30 1.15 1.47
N LEU A 73 -8.96 0.18 0.61
CA LEU A 73 -9.68 -0.10 -0.65
C LEU A 73 -10.96 -0.89 -0.36
N ASP A 74 -10.94 -1.69 0.70
CA ASP A 74 -12.09 -2.46 1.19
C ASP A 74 -12.26 -2.26 2.70
N THR A 75 -13.38 -2.72 3.25
CA THR A 75 -13.68 -2.68 4.69
C THR A 75 -13.78 -4.10 5.25
N PRO A 76 -13.35 -4.33 6.49
CA PRO A 76 -13.61 -5.60 7.14
C PRO A 76 -15.12 -5.79 7.37
N THR A 77 -15.58 -7.04 7.39
CA THR A 77 -16.94 -7.39 7.79
C THR A 77 -17.11 -7.25 9.30
N GLU A 78 -16.08 -7.67 10.05
CA GLU A 78 -15.99 -7.57 11.51
C GLU A 78 -14.55 -7.30 11.92
N GLY A 79 -14.35 -6.89 13.18
CA GLY A 79 -13.06 -6.56 13.76
C GLY A 79 -12.73 -5.08 13.73
N THR A 80 -11.55 -4.73 14.25
CA THR A 80 -11.11 -3.34 14.38
C THR A 80 -9.82 -3.11 13.61
N TYR A 81 -9.80 -2.04 12.81
CA TYR A 81 -8.61 -1.56 12.12
C TYR A 81 -8.22 -0.17 12.61
N MET A 82 -7.11 -0.09 13.32
CA MET A 82 -6.51 1.16 13.76
C MET A 82 -5.36 1.54 12.83
N LEU A 83 -5.44 2.72 12.22
CA LEU A 83 -4.39 3.31 11.39
C LEU A 83 -3.89 4.59 12.07
N ASN A 84 -2.62 4.64 12.43
CA ASN A 84 -2.04 5.77 13.17
C ASN A 84 -2.85 6.15 14.44
N GLY A 85 -3.35 5.14 15.16
CA GLY A 85 -4.16 5.33 16.36
C GLY A 85 -5.61 5.79 16.13
N LYS A 86 -6.05 5.89 14.86
CA LYS A 86 -7.45 6.21 14.50
C LYS A 86 -8.17 4.94 14.03
N ASP A 87 -9.37 4.70 14.57
CA ASP A 87 -10.23 3.63 14.04
C ASP A 87 -10.76 3.99 12.65
N VAL A 88 -10.44 3.12 11.68
CA VAL A 88 -10.79 3.26 10.27
C VAL A 88 -11.64 2.10 9.76
N SER A 89 -12.10 1.20 10.64
CA SER A 89 -12.76 -0.06 10.32
C SER A 89 -13.98 0.12 9.41
N GLN A 90 -14.83 1.09 9.72
CA GLN A 90 -16.14 1.28 9.08
C GLN A 90 -16.32 2.70 8.50
N LEU A 91 -15.21 3.33 8.10
CA LEU A 91 -15.30 4.66 7.50
C LEU A 91 -16.00 4.63 6.14
N PRO A 92 -16.81 5.64 5.81
CA PRO A 92 -17.38 5.80 4.48
C PRO A 92 -16.28 6.01 3.42
N GLU A 93 -16.56 5.63 2.17
CA GLU A 93 -15.59 5.67 1.06
C GLU A 93 -14.88 7.03 0.91
N ARG A 94 -15.62 8.13 1.09
CA ARG A 94 -15.08 9.49 1.02
C ARG A 94 -13.96 9.72 2.05
N GLU A 95 -14.15 9.25 3.29
CA GLU A 95 -13.16 9.41 4.35
C GLU A 95 -11.96 8.48 4.12
N ARG A 96 -12.21 7.22 3.72
CA ARG A 96 -11.16 6.27 3.35
C ARG A 96 -10.28 6.84 2.23
N THR A 97 -10.88 7.40 1.19
CA THR A 97 -10.17 8.06 0.08
C THR A 97 -9.33 9.24 0.56
N ASN A 98 -9.85 10.06 1.47
CA ASN A 98 -9.09 11.18 2.03
C ASN A 98 -7.88 10.72 2.85
N ILE A 99 -8.00 9.63 3.61
CA ILE A 99 -6.89 9.07 4.38
C ILE A 99 -5.85 8.43 3.45
N ARG A 100 -6.27 7.64 2.45
CA ARG A 100 -5.36 7.03 1.46
C ARG A 100 -4.48 8.08 0.77
N ARG A 101 -5.11 9.21 0.43
CA ARG A 101 -4.47 10.29 -0.32
C ARG A 101 -3.23 10.82 0.41
N GLY A 102 -2.06 10.57 -0.15
CA GLY A 102 -0.78 11.01 0.41
C GLY A 102 -0.26 10.21 1.61
N THR A 103 -1.03 9.26 2.16
CA THR A 103 -0.60 8.42 3.27
C THR A 103 -0.15 7.03 2.79
N ILE A 104 -0.85 6.45 1.83
CA ILE A 104 -0.64 5.08 1.36
C ILE A 104 -0.28 5.08 -0.12
N GLY A 105 0.85 4.45 -0.47
CA GLY A 105 1.25 4.14 -1.82
C GLY A 105 1.00 2.66 -2.14
N PHE A 106 0.54 2.37 -3.36
CA PHE A 106 0.29 1.00 -3.81
C PHE A 106 1.20 0.61 -4.95
N VAL A 107 1.80 -0.57 -4.85
CA VAL A 107 2.56 -1.23 -5.90
C VAL A 107 1.90 -2.57 -6.18
N PHE A 108 1.41 -2.79 -7.41
CA PHE A 108 0.68 -3.99 -7.82
C PHE A 108 1.52 -4.87 -8.74
N GLN A 109 1.26 -6.15 -8.74
CA GLN A 109 1.87 -7.13 -9.64
C GLN A 109 1.63 -6.80 -11.12
N SER A 110 0.41 -6.36 -11.46
CA SER A 110 0.01 -6.01 -12.84
C SER A 110 0.28 -4.54 -13.19
N PHE A 111 1.15 -3.84 -12.45
CA PHE A 111 1.53 -2.45 -12.62
C PHE A 111 0.37 -1.46 -12.46
N ASN A 112 -0.81 -1.77 -12.97
CA ASN A 112 -2.03 -0.95 -12.95
C ASN A 112 -1.79 0.49 -13.43
N LEU A 113 -0.98 0.65 -14.48
CA LEU A 113 -0.80 1.92 -15.15
C LEU A 113 -2.05 2.24 -15.99
N ILE A 114 -2.33 3.51 -16.16
CA ILE A 114 -3.43 3.98 -17.02
C ILE A 114 -2.86 4.06 -18.45
N ASP A 115 -3.38 3.24 -19.35
CA ASP A 115 -2.86 3.08 -20.72
C ASP A 115 -2.96 4.34 -21.56
N ASP A 116 -3.98 5.18 -21.31
CA ASP A 116 -4.20 6.44 -22.00
C ASP A 116 -3.32 7.60 -21.49
N LEU A 117 -2.53 7.37 -20.43
CA LEU A 117 -1.62 8.35 -19.86
C LEU A 117 -0.18 7.98 -20.16
N ASP A 118 0.65 8.98 -20.48
CA ASP A 118 2.09 8.76 -20.60
C ASP A 118 2.75 8.49 -19.23
N VAL A 119 4.03 8.16 -19.22
CA VAL A 119 4.82 7.90 -18.01
C VAL A 119 4.78 9.08 -17.04
N TYR A 120 4.92 10.31 -17.56
CA TYR A 120 4.88 11.52 -16.73
C TYR A 120 3.51 11.68 -16.07
N GLU A 121 2.45 11.53 -16.83
CA GLU A 121 1.07 11.71 -16.37
C GLU A 121 0.67 10.63 -15.36
N ASN A 122 1.06 9.36 -15.58
CA ASN A 122 0.87 8.29 -14.60
C ASN A 122 1.52 8.62 -13.24
N VAL A 123 2.75 9.15 -13.25
CA VAL A 123 3.44 9.51 -12.01
C VAL A 123 2.90 10.79 -11.39
N GLU A 124 2.42 11.76 -12.19
CA GLU A 124 1.84 13.01 -11.71
C GLU A 124 0.49 12.82 -11.00
N LEU A 125 -0.26 11.77 -11.35
CA LEU A 125 -1.66 11.58 -10.98
C LEU A 125 -1.93 11.69 -9.46
N PRO A 126 -1.17 11.04 -8.56
CA PRO A 126 -1.38 11.20 -7.12
C PRO A 126 -1.25 12.64 -6.63
N LEU A 127 -0.28 13.37 -7.16
CA LEU A 127 -0.05 14.78 -6.79
C LEU A 127 -1.18 15.68 -7.30
N LEU A 128 -1.77 15.35 -8.44
CA LEU A 128 -2.94 16.05 -8.98
C LEU A 128 -4.13 15.89 -8.03
N TYR A 129 -4.42 14.67 -7.59
CA TYR A 129 -5.50 14.39 -6.65
C TYR A 129 -5.27 15.01 -5.26
N MET A 130 -4.01 15.22 -4.87
CA MET A 130 -3.65 15.93 -3.65
C MET A 130 -3.80 17.45 -3.77
N GLY A 131 -4.08 17.99 -4.96
CA GLY A 131 -4.17 19.43 -5.21
C GLY A 131 -2.82 20.15 -5.17
N VAL A 132 -1.71 19.42 -5.38
CA VAL A 132 -0.38 20.02 -5.38
C VAL A 132 -0.25 21.01 -6.57
N PRO A 133 0.29 22.24 -6.37
CA PRO A 133 0.42 23.22 -7.44
C PRO A 133 1.24 22.70 -8.63
N ALA A 134 0.89 23.08 -9.86
CA ALA A 134 1.49 22.58 -11.10
C ALA A 134 3.03 22.70 -11.14
N LYS A 135 3.59 23.83 -10.64
CA LYS A 135 5.04 24.04 -10.58
C LYS A 135 5.73 23.00 -9.70
N GLU A 136 5.13 22.69 -8.55
CA GLU A 136 5.66 21.71 -7.61
C GLU A 136 5.49 20.28 -8.12
N ARG A 137 4.33 19.94 -8.74
CA ARG A 137 4.13 18.64 -9.39
C ARG A 137 5.21 18.36 -10.43
N LYS A 138 5.44 19.35 -11.34
CA LYS A 138 6.45 19.22 -12.38
C LYS A 138 7.84 18.94 -11.81
N LYS A 139 8.21 19.60 -10.71
CA LYS A 139 9.49 19.36 -10.03
C LYS A 139 9.56 17.95 -9.45
N ARG A 140 8.58 17.55 -8.63
CA ARG A 140 8.58 16.23 -7.96
C ARG A 140 8.55 15.07 -8.97
N VAL A 141 7.74 15.17 -10.02
CA VAL A 141 7.68 14.13 -11.06
C VAL A 141 9.00 14.02 -11.80
N ALA A 142 9.65 15.14 -12.16
CA ALA A 142 10.94 15.11 -12.82
C ALA A 142 12.02 14.46 -11.95
N GLU A 143 12.11 14.83 -10.66
CA GLU A 143 13.04 14.24 -9.70
C GLU A 143 12.77 12.74 -9.50
N MET A 144 11.49 12.35 -9.43
CA MET A 144 11.10 10.95 -9.28
C MET A 144 11.45 10.11 -10.51
N LEU A 145 11.15 10.61 -11.72
CA LEU A 145 11.50 9.92 -12.96
C LEU A 145 13.02 9.79 -13.15
N ASP A 146 13.78 10.77 -12.70
CA ASP A 146 15.24 10.71 -12.72
C ASP A 146 15.75 9.64 -11.76
N ARG A 147 15.27 9.62 -10.52
CA ARG A 147 15.57 8.58 -9.53
C ARG A 147 15.25 7.16 -10.03
N MET A 148 14.18 6.99 -10.81
CA MET A 148 13.76 5.70 -11.39
C MET A 148 14.46 5.39 -12.74
N ALA A 149 15.39 6.24 -13.20
CA ALA A 149 16.02 6.15 -14.51
C ALA A 149 15.01 6.09 -15.67
N MET A 150 13.89 6.82 -15.55
CA MET A 150 12.79 6.84 -16.50
C MET A 150 12.61 8.19 -17.22
N SER A 151 13.46 9.19 -16.94
CA SER A 151 13.36 10.54 -17.52
C SER A 151 13.36 10.54 -19.06
N HIS A 152 14.14 9.64 -19.71
CA HIS A 152 14.20 9.48 -21.16
C HIS A 152 12.93 8.85 -21.75
N ARG A 153 12.07 8.23 -20.93
CA ARG A 153 10.81 7.59 -21.31
C ARG A 153 9.56 8.37 -20.91
N ARG A 154 9.73 9.60 -20.39
CA ARG A 154 8.64 10.39 -19.79
C ARG A 154 7.40 10.59 -20.68
N LYS A 155 7.57 10.52 -22.01
CA LYS A 155 6.51 10.71 -23.01
C LYS A 155 6.06 9.40 -23.68
N HIS A 156 6.53 8.26 -23.18
CA HIS A 156 6.10 6.95 -23.66
C HIS A 156 4.84 6.52 -22.92
N PHE A 157 4.00 5.74 -23.61
CA PHE A 157 2.82 5.11 -23.03
C PHE A 157 3.17 3.73 -22.46
N PRO A 158 2.37 3.17 -21.53
CA PRO A 158 2.62 1.87 -20.92
C PRO A 158 2.90 0.76 -21.94
N CYS A 159 2.15 0.68 -23.03
CA CYS A 159 2.34 -0.33 -24.09
C CYS A 159 3.71 -0.26 -24.80
N GLN A 160 4.45 0.83 -24.65
CA GLN A 160 5.78 1.04 -25.25
C GLN A 160 6.92 0.70 -24.29
N LEU A 161 6.61 0.18 -23.10
CA LEU A 161 7.56 -0.09 -22.02
C LEU A 161 7.71 -1.59 -21.78
N SER A 162 8.91 -2.02 -21.41
CA SER A 162 9.10 -3.38 -20.88
C SER A 162 8.42 -3.52 -19.50
N GLY A 163 8.14 -4.75 -19.06
CA GLY A 163 7.53 -5.01 -17.74
C GLY A 163 8.31 -4.36 -16.59
N GLY A 164 9.65 -4.45 -16.60
CA GLY A 164 10.49 -3.79 -15.59
C GLY A 164 10.40 -2.25 -15.62
N GLN A 165 10.26 -1.66 -16.82
CA GLN A 165 10.03 -0.22 -16.96
C GLN A 165 8.65 0.18 -16.45
N GLN A 166 7.60 -0.60 -16.76
CA GLN A 166 6.25 -0.37 -16.24
C GLN A 166 6.23 -0.44 -14.70
N GLN A 167 6.91 -1.42 -14.12
CA GLN A 167 6.99 -1.54 -12.66
C GLN A 167 7.72 -0.36 -12.02
N ARG A 168 8.82 0.12 -12.60
CA ARG A 168 9.49 1.34 -12.11
C ARG A 168 8.57 2.56 -12.16
N VAL A 169 7.75 2.69 -13.20
CA VAL A 169 6.72 3.76 -13.27
C VAL A 169 5.65 3.57 -12.20
N ALA A 170 5.19 2.34 -11.96
CA ALA A 170 4.23 2.03 -10.89
C ALA A 170 4.79 2.35 -9.50
N VAL A 171 6.05 1.99 -9.23
CA VAL A 171 6.74 2.38 -7.98
C VAL A 171 6.87 3.90 -7.90
N ALA A 172 7.31 4.58 -8.98
CA ALA A 172 7.41 6.04 -9.03
C ALA A 172 6.07 6.70 -8.66
N ARG A 173 4.97 6.23 -9.25
CA ARG A 173 3.61 6.70 -8.95
C ARG A 173 3.25 6.48 -7.48
N ALA A 174 3.58 5.33 -6.92
CA ALA A 174 3.27 5.01 -5.52
C ALA A 174 4.01 5.95 -4.55
N VAL A 175 5.25 6.34 -4.85
CA VAL A 175 6.12 7.06 -3.90
C VAL A 175 6.22 8.57 -4.14
N VAL A 176 5.77 9.09 -5.29
CA VAL A 176 5.89 10.54 -5.63
C VAL A 176 5.19 11.46 -4.63
N SER A 177 4.16 10.96 -3.95
CA SER A 177 3.44 11.66 -2.88
C SER A 177 4.17 11.64 -1.53
N ASN A 178 5.29 10.93 -1.42
CA ASN A 178 6.02 10.66 -0.18
C ASN A 178 5.13 10.01 0.89
N PRO A 179 4.52 8.84 0.58
CA PRO A 179 3.60 8.16 1.48
C PRO A 179 4.32 7.66 2.74
N LYS A 180 3.57 7.46 3.81
CA LYS A 180 4.09 6.88 5.06
C LYS A 180 4.08 5.36 5.04
N ILE A 181 3.19 4.79 4.23
CA ILE A 181 2.99 3.34 4.10
C ILE A 181 3.04 2.98 2.62
N ILE A 182 3.76 1.93 2.28
CA ILE A 182 3.71 1.29 0.96
C ILE A 182 3.13 -0.10 1.14
N LEU A 183 2.11 -0.39 0.34
CA LEU A 183 1.49 -1.71 0.22
C LEU A 183 1.86 -2.28 -1.15
N ALA A 184 2.59 -3.39 -1.15
CA ALA A 184 3.09 -4.04 -2.34
C ALA A 184 2.49 -5.43 -2.50
N ASP A 185 1.70 -5.65 -3.55
CA ASP A 185 1.11 -6.96 -3.89
C ASP A 185 1.93 -7.61 -4.99
N GLU A 186 2.75 -8.61 -4.63
CA GLU A 186 3.63 -9.35 -5.55
C GLU A 186 4.47 -8.43 -6.46
N PRO A 187 5.21 -7.44 -5.92
CA PRO A 187 5.78 -6.34 -6.70
C PRO A 187 6.79 -6.77 -7.77
N THR A 188 7.23 -8.02 -7.73
CA THR A 188 8.22 -8.59 -8.66
C THR A 188 7.70 -9.79 -9.43
N GLY A 189 6.43 -10.19 -9.22
CA GLY A 189 5.87 -11.44 -9.74
C GLY A 189 5.88 -11.58 -11.26
N ASN A 190 5.86 -10.47 -12.00
CA ASN A 190 5.86 -10.45 -13.47
C ASN A 190 7.20 -9.99 -14.06
N LEU A 191 8.30 -10.04 -13.29
CA LEU A 191 9.59 -9.50 -13.68
C LEU A 191 10.66 -10.60 -13.79
N ASP A 192 11.63 -10.38 -14.66
CA ASP A 192 12.88 -11.16 -14.67
C ASP A 192 13.74 -10.84 -13.42
N SER A 193 14.75 -11.66 -13.18
CA SER A 193 15.59 -11.56 -11.97
C SER A 193 16.29 -10.22 -11.83
N LYS A 194 16.71 -9.59 -12.94
CA LYS A 194 17.38 -8.29 -12.91
C LYS A 194 16.44 -7.17 -12.51
N ASN A 195 15.27 -7.09 -13.17
CA ASN A 195 14.26 -6.09 -12.86
C ASN A 195 13.66 -6.31 -11.46
N SER A 196 13.50 -7.57 -11.03
CA SER A 196 13.07 -7.92 -9.67
C SER A 196 14.01 -7.34 -8.62
N LYS A 197 15.33 -7.52 -8.81
CA LYS A 197 16.33 -6.96 -7.90
C LYS A 197 16.24 -5.43 -7.84
N GLU A 198 16.14 -4.75 -8.99
CA GLU A 198 16.05 -3.29 -9.05
C GLU A 198 14.83 -2.77 -8.26
N VAL A 199 13.67 -3.44 -8.36
CA VAL A 199 12.45 -3.09 -7.60
C VAL A 199 12.63 -3.32 -6.10
N MET A 200 13.24 -4.45 -5.70
CA MET A 200 13.51 -4.73 -4.29
C MET A 200 14.50 -3.73 -3.70
N ASP A 201 15.56 -3.38 -4.42
CA ASP A 201 16.53 -2.36 -3.99
C ASP A 201 15.86 -0.99 -3.78
N LEU A 202 14.87 -0.63 -4.61
CA LEU A 202 14.07 0.60 -4.43
C LEU A 202 13.21 0.54 -3.17
N LEU A 203 12.54 -0.59 -2.90
CA LEU A 203 11.74 -0.76 -1.69
C LEU A 203 12.61 -0.70 -0.43
N LEU A 204 13.79 -1.34 -0.45
CA LEU A 204 14.75 -1.28 0.65
C LEU A 204 15.24 0.15 0.91
N GLN A 205 15.57 0.93 -0.12
CA GLN A 205 15.94 2.33 0.04
C GLN A 205 14.83 3.18 0.69
N LEU A 206 13.56 2.88 0.38
CA LEU A 206 12.41 3.56 1.00
C LEU A 206 12.22 3.15 2.46
N HIS A 207 12.44 1.87 2.77
CA HIS A 207 12.44 1.36 4.15
C HIS A 207 13.54 2.01 4.98
N GLU A 208 14.78 2.09 4.48
CA GLU A 208 15.89 2.78 5.14
C GLU A 208 15.61 4.27 5.40
N GLN A 209 14.74 4.89 4.61
CA GLN A 209 14.26 6.27 4.83
C GLN A 209 13.11 6.36 5.83
N GLY A 210 12.71 5.25 6.47
CA GLY A 210 11.68 5.17 7.50
C GLY A 210 10.26 4.99 6.96
N THR A 211 10.08 4.59 5.70
CA THR A 211 8.77 4.24 5.15
C THR A 211 8.35 2.86 5.65
N THR A 212 7.13 2.74 6.19
CA THR A 212 6.54 1.44 6.54
C THR A 212 6.18 0.69 5.27
N ILE A 213 6.57 -0.59 5.17
CA ILE A 213 6.30 -1.42 3.99
C ILE A 213 5.58 -2.70 4.40
N VAL A 214 4.47 -3.00 3.73
CA VAL A 214 3.82 -4.30 3.81
C VAL A 214 3.84 -4.91 2.40
N MET A 215 4.57 -6.00 2.25
CA MET A 215 4.70 -6.71 0.98
C MET A 215 4.04 -8.07 1.07
N VAL A 216 3.13 -8.34 0.14
CA VAL A 216 2.63 -9.70 -0.10
C VAL A 216 3.52 -10.37 -1.12
N THR A 217 4.00 -11.58 -0.83
CA THR A 217 4.80 -12.35 -1.77
C THR A 217 4.72 -13.86 -1.49
N HIS A 218 4.93 -14.66 -2.53
CA HIS A 218 5.13 -16.12 -2.42
C HIS A 218 6.63 -16.49 -2.52
N SER A 219 7.49 -15.52 -2.79
CA SER A 219 8.94 -15.72 -2.91
C SER A 219 9.62 -15.63 -1.54
N GLN A 220 10.22 -16.73 -1.08
CA GLN A 220 11.04 -16.77 0.13
C GLN A 220 12.22 -15.78 0.04
N HIS A 221 12.84 -15.68 -1.14
CA HIS A 221 13.92 -14.74 -1.37
C HIS A 221 13.49 -13.30 -1.15
N ASN A 222 12.32 -12.88 -1.69
CA ASN A 222 11.84 -11.53 -1.48
C ASN A 222 11.40 -11.29 -0.03
N ALA A 223 10.78 -12.27 0.61
CA ALA A 223 10.38 -12.18 2.00
C ALA A 223 11.57 -12.03 2.95
N SER A 224 12.76 -12.57 2.61
CA SER A 224 13.96 -12.47 3.45
C SER A 224 14.54 -11.04 3.54
N PHE A 225 14.07 -10.09 2.74
CA PHE A 225 14.43 -8.67 2.88
C PHE A 225 13.62 -7.93 3.95
N ALA A 226 12.51 -8.52 4.41
CA ALA A 226 11.66 -7.92 5.44
C ALA A 226 12.23 -8.14 6.85
N ASP A 227 11.92 -7.23 7.76
CA ASP A 227 12.27 -7.37 9.18
C ASP A 227 11.54 -8.55 9.82
N ARG A 228 10.33 -8.86 9.32
CA ARG A 228 9.47 -9.90 9.84
C ARG A 228 8.60 -10.50 8.75
N ILE A 229 8.39 -11.83 8.84
CA ILE A 229 7.49 -12.57 7.95
C ILE A 229 6.25 -12.99 8.74
N ILE A 230 5.08 -12.74 8.17
CA ILE A 230 3.78 -13.20 8.66
C ILE A 230 3.27 -14.25 7.69
N ASN A 231 2.93 -15.44 8.18
CA ASN A 231 2.33 -16.48 7.36
C ASN A 231 0.82 -16.41 7.46
N LEU A 232 0.16 -16.36 6.31
CA LEU A 232 -1.30 -16.40 6.18
C LEU A 232 -1.71 -17.73 5.56
N PHE A 233 -2.62 -18.45 6.20
CA PHE A 233 -3.17 -19.72 5.71
C PHE A 233 -4.67 -19.76 5.96
N ASP A 234 -5.47 -20.06 4.93
CA ASP A 234 -6.93 -20.13 4.97
C ASP A 234 -7.61 -18.94 5.70
N GLY A 235 -7.10 -17.74 5.44
CA GLY A 235 -7.62 -16.49 6.02
C GLY A 235 -7.24 -16.25 7.47
N GLN A 236 -6.26 -16.97 8.02
CA GLN A 236 -5.74 -16.82 9.39
C GLN A 236 -4.23 -16.60 9.40
N VAL A 237 -3.77 -15.82 10.37
CA VAL A 237 -2.32 -15.73 10.68
C VAL A 237 -1.93 -17.01 11.40
N VAL A 238 -0.93 -17.71 10.87
CA VAL A 238 -0.33 -18.87 11.53
C VAL A 238 0.99 -18.44 12.15
N GLU A 239 1.13 -18.64 13.45
CA GLU A 239 2.40 -18.41 14.13
C GLU A 239 3.46 -19.36 13.57
N HIS A 240 4.71 -18.87 13.44
CA HIS A 240 5.83 -19.69 13.04
C HIS A 240 5.99 -20.87 14.01
N THR A 241 5.76 -22.09 13.50
CA THR A 241 6.53 -23.21 13.99
C THR A 241 7.87 -23.08 13.29
N GLU A 242 8.94 -22.83 14.05
CA GLU A 242 10.31 -22.95 13.54
C GLU A 242 10.43 -24.31 12.86
N LEU A 243 10.80 -24.30 11.57
CA LEU A 243 11.15 -25.51 10.81
C LEU A 243 12.61 -25.85 11.07
#